data_7a536f09824d4291f05e87dbf1c82658
#
_entry.id   7a536f09824d4291f05e87dbf1c82658
#
_cell.length_a   1.000
_cell.length_b   1.000
_cell.length_c   1.000
_cell.angle_alpha   90.00
_cell.angle_beta   90.00
_cell.angle_gamma   90.00
#
_symmetry.space_group_name_H-M   'P 1'
#
loop_
_entity.id
_entity.type
_entity.pdbx_description
1 polymer ?
#
loop_
_entity_poly.entity_id
_entity_poly.type
_entity_poly.pdbx_seq_one_letter_code
_entity_poly.pdbx_strand_id
1 'polypeptide(L)'
;MSELQPSAQKVHDAAATLGLDITVREMPDSTRTAEKAAAAVGVTVGQIVKSLVFMGATSGKPYLLLVSGTNRVNEAGVAAHLGEELKRPDADAVRALTGYAIGGIPPFGHDTPLATYIDGDLLQYDVVWAAAGTPKAVFSAAPGKLKDATQAIVIDVK
;
A
#
# COMPACT_ATOMS: atom_id res chain seq x y z
N MET A 1 7.43 -14.25 -23.49
CA MET A 1 6.66 -13.36 -22.63
C MET A 1 6.65 -13.94 -21.22
N SER A 2 7.11 -13.19 -20.25
CA SER A 2 7.17 -13.69 -18.87
C SER A 2 5.80 -13.54 -18.21
N GLU A 3 5.37 -14.59 -17.55
CA GLU A 3 4.14 -14.53 -16.75
C GLU A 3 4.45 -13.92 -15.40
N LEU A 4 3.49 -13.16 -14.87
CA LEU A 4 3.61 -12.62 -13.53
C LEU A 4 3.51 -13.75 -12.49
N GLN A 5 4.19 -13.58 -11.36
CA GLN A 5 3.97 -14.46 -10.21
C GLN A 5 2.50 -14.40 -9.79
N PRO A 6 1.94 -15.49 -9.22
CA PRO A 6 0.51 -15.53 -8.89
C PRO A 6 0.02 -14.34 -8.05
N SER A 7 0.77 -13.91 -7.05
CA SER A 7 0.39 -12.76 -6.23
C SER A 7 0.40 -11.45 -7.02
N ALA A 8 1.37 -11.29 -7.93
CA ALA A 8 1.44 -10.10 -8.79
C ALA A 8 0.30 -10.11 -9.83
N GLN A 9 -0.04 -11.26 -10.37
CA GLN A 9 -1.18 -11.40 -11.28
C GLN A 9 -2.49 -11.04 -10.57
N LYS A 10 -2.65 -11.45 -9.33
CA LYS A 10 -3.82 -11.11 -8.51
C LYS A 10 -3.96 -9.59 -8.35
N VAL A 11 -2.85 -8.88 -8.14
CA VAL A 11 -2.85 -7.41 -8.05
C VAL A 11 -3.26 -6.78 -9.37
N HIS A 12 -2.70 -7.25 -10.47
CA HIS A 12 -3.04 -6.79 -11.81
C HIS A 12 -4.54 -6.94 -12.07
N ASP A 13 -5.10 -8.09 -11.76
CA ASP A 13 -6.51 -8.39 -11.97
C ASP A 13 -7.41 -7.53 -11.07
N ALA A 14 -7.01 -7.33 -9.81
CA ALA A 14 -7.74 -6.46 -8.88
C ALA A 14 -7.77 -5.01 -9.37
N ALA A 15 -6.66 -4.51 -9.90
CA ALA A 15 -6.61 -3.16 -10.48
C ALA A 15 -7.58 -3.02 -11.64
N ALA A 16 -7.62 -4.00 -12.53
CA ALA A 16 -8.54 -3.99 -13.66
C ALA A 16 -10.00 -3.94 -13.20
N THR A 17 -10.34 -4.69 -12.17
CA THR A 17 -11.69 -4.69 -11.58
C THR A 17 -12.05 -3.32 -11.02
N LEU A 18 -11.07 -2.58 -10.48
CA LEU A 18 -11.28 -1.24 -9.93
C LEU A 18 -11.22 -0.13 -11.01
N GLY A 19 -11.02 -0.50 -12.26
CA GLY A 19 -10.89 0.48 -13.35
C GLY A 19 -9.55 1.20 -13.37
N LEU A 20 -8.55 0.67 -12.68
CA LEU A 20 -7.21 1.25 -12.61
C LEU A 20 -6.29 0.51 -13.59
N ASP A 21 -5.82 1.22 -14.60
CA ASP A 21 -4.92 0.66 -15.61
C ASP A 21 -3.48 0.74 -15.08
N ILE A 22 -2.89 -0.42 -14.79
CA ILE A 22 -1.52 -0.51 -14.29
C ILE A 22 -0.70 -1.49 -15.11
N THR A 23 0.62 -1.30 -15.07
CA THR A 23 1.59 -2.27 -15.57
C THR A 23 2.43 -2.73 -14.39
N VAL A 24 2.34 -4.01 -14.06
CA VAL A 24 3.15 -4.60 -12.98
C VAL A 24 4.55 -4.88 -13.54
N ARG A 25 5.57 -4.44 -12.79
CA ARG A 25 6.98 -4.70 -13.13
C ARG A 25 7.57 -5.60 -12.06
N GLU A 26 8.11 -6.74 -12.48
CA GLU A 26 8.88 -7.63 -11.60
C GLU A 26 10.35 -7.25 -11.73
N MET A 27 10.96 -6.87 -10.60
CA MET A 27 12.33 -6.39 -10.55
C MET A 27 13.29 -7.54 -10.23
N PRO A 28 14.56 -7.49 -10.68
CA PRO A 28 15.53 -8.55 -10.39
C PRO A 28 15.91 -8.63 -8.91
N ASP A 29 15.85 -7.49 -8.20
CA ASP A 29 16.21 -7.40 -6.79
C ASP A 29 15.00 -7.02 -5.94
N SER A 30 15.10 -7.21 -4.62
CA SER A 30 14.05 -6.88 -3.68
C SER A 30 13.68 -5.40 -3.72
N THR A 31 12.37 -5.12 -3.74
CA THR A 31 11.79 -3.78 -3.58
C THR A 31 11.04 -3.68 -2.26
N ARG A 32 11.43 -4.49 -1.28
CA ARG A 32 10.71 -4.65 -0.02
C ARG A 32 10.69 -3.38 0.84
N THR A 33 11.76 -2.58 0.80
CA THR A 33 11.79 -1.30 1.51
C THR A 33 11.53 -0.15 0.56
N ALA A 34 11.08 0.99 1.10
CA ALA A 34 10.83 2.18 0.28
C ALA A 34 12.11 2.65 -0.43
N GLU A 35 13.25 2.59 0.25
CA GLU A 35 14.54 2.98 -0.32
C GLU A 35 14.96 2.08 -1.48
N LYS A 36 14.80 0.77 -1.32
CA LYS A 36 15.11 -0.20 -2.38
C LYS A 36 14.17 -0.04 -3.57
N ALA A 37 12.87 0.15 -3.31
CA ALA A 37 11.91 0.37 -4.38
C ALA A 37 12.22 1.64 -5.16
N ALA A 38 12.49 2.75 -4.47
CA ALA A 38 12.82 4.02 -5.11
C ALA A 38 14.08 3.90 -5.99
N ALA A 39 15.12 3.24 -5.48
CA ALA A 39 16.34 3.02 -6.24
C ALA A 39 16.10 2.15 -7.49
N ALA A 40 15.28 1.10 -7.34
CA ALA A 40 14.98 0.17 -8.43
C ALA A 40 14.27 0.83 -9.60
N VAL A 41 13.37 1.77 -9.34
CA VAL A 41 12.57 2.41 -10.40
C VAL A 41 13.01 3.85 -10.70
N GLY A 42 14.03 4.36 -9.99
CA GLY A 42 14.65 5.66 -10.30
C GLY A 42 13.81 6.87 -9.88
N VAL A 43 13.14 6.79 -8.72
CA VAL A 43 12.33 7.88 -8.19
C VAL A 43 12.78 8.24 -6.77
N THR A 44 12.20 9.31 -6.20
CA THR A 44 12.47 9.67 -4.80
C THR A 44 11.74 8.73 -3.86
N VAL A 45 12.26 8.59 -2.63
CA VAL A 45 11.64 7.74 -1.61
C VAL A 45 10.22 8.21 -1.28
N GLY A 46 9.98 9.53 -1.32
CA GLY A 46 8.65 10.09 -1.07
C GLY A 46 7.58 9.62 -2.04
N GLN A 47 7.96 9.20 -3.25
CA GLN A 47 7.04 8.69 -4.27
C GLN A 47 6.66 7.22 -4.06
N ILE A 48 7.22 6.56 -3.06
CA ILE A 48 6.90 5.17 -2.74
C ILE A 48 5.73 5.14 -1.76
N VAL A 49 4.72 4.34 -2.07
CA VAL A 49 3.58 4.10 -1.21
C VAL A 49 3.88 2.91 -0.29
N LYS A 50 3.94 3.17 1.01
CA LYS A 50 4.02 2.08 2.00
C LYS A 50 2.59 1.69 2.36
N SER A 51 2.24 0.42 2.20
CA SER A 51 0.94 -0.11 2.58
C SER A 51 1.05 -0.74 3.98
N LEU A 52 0.55 -0.04 4.99
CA LEU A 52 0.70 -0.43 6.40
C LEU A 52 -0.64 -0.84 6.97
N VAL A 53 -0.70 -2.04 7.55
CA VAL A 53 -1.92 -2.59 8.17
C VAL A 53 -1.88 -2.35 9.68
N PHE A 54 -2.97 -1.81 10.20
CA PHE A 54 -3.19 -1.62 11.64
C PHE A 54 -4.53 -2.21 12.04
N MET A 55 -4.67 -2.52 13.32
CA MET A 55 -5.93 -2.99 13.90
C MET A 55 -6.43 -1.95 14.90
N GLY A 56 -7.72 -1.69 14.92
CA GLY A 56 -8.33 -0.88 15.96
C GLY A 56 -8.24 -1.61 17.30
N ALA A 57 -7.73 -0.94 18.33
CA ALA A 57 -7.57 -1.55 19.65
C ALA A 57 -8.90 -1.88 20.31
N THR A 58 -9.94 -1.10 20.02
CA THR A 58 -11.28 -1.26 20.58
C THR A 58 -12.17 -2.14 19.70
N SER A 59 -12.26 -1.81 18.40
CA SER A 59 -13.17 -2.47 17.48
C SER A 59 -12.63 -3.77 16.91
N GLY A 60 -11.31 -3.95 16.87
CA GLY A 60 -10.67 -5.04 16.13
C GLY A 60 -10.73 -4.88 14.62
N LYS A 61 -11.19 -3.73 14.13
CA LYS A 61 -11.34 -3.45 12.71
C LYS A 61 -9.97 -3.26 12.05
N PRO A 62 -9.74 -3.88 10.87
CA PRO A 62 -8.48 -3.66 10.17
C PRO A 62 -8.49 -2.36 9.37
N TYR A 63 -7.37 -1.65 9.39
CA TYR A 63 -7.16 -0.41 8.65
C TYR A 63 -5.93 -0.52 7.77
N LEU A 64 -5.99 0.11 6.60
CA LEU A 64 -4.85 0.23 5.70
C LEU A 64 -4.46 1.70 5.59
N LEU A 65 -3.20 2.00 5.87
CA LEU A 65 -2.64 3.33 5.67
C LEU A 65 -1.68 3.30 4.49
N LEU A 66 -1.93 4.15 3.49
CA LEU A 66 -1.04 4.35 2.35
C LEU A 66 -0.18 5.58 2.64
N VAL A 67 1.09 5.36 2.93
CA VAL A 67 1.99 6.36 3.51
C VAL A 67 3.18 6.62 2.59
N SER A 68 3.53 7.88 2.40
CA SER A 68 4.73 8.27 1.64
C SER A 68 5.99 7.66 2.29
N GLY A 69 6.90 7.16 1.46
CA GLY A 69 8.09 6.45 1.92
C GLY A 69 8.98 7.24 2.88
N THR A 70 8.96 8.57 2.84
CA THR A 70 9.73 9.43 3.74
C THR A 70 9.03 9.71 5.07
N ASN A 71 7.75 9.37 5.19
CA ASN A 71 6.98 9.68 6.38
C ASN A 71 6.92 8.50 7.35
N ARG A 72 6.88 8.81 8.63
CA ARG A 72 6.57 7.86 9.69
C ARG A 72 5.17 8.13 10.20
N VAL A 73 4.45 7.07 10.53
CA VAL A 73 3.09 7.20 11.07
C VAL A 73 3.17 7.65 12.53
N ASN A 74 2.48 8.77 12.82
CA ASN A 74 2.20 9.18 14.19
C ASN A 74 0.92 8.43 14.60
N GLU A 75 1.07 7.29 15.25
CA GLU A 75 -0.06 6.42 15.58
C GLU A 75 -1.10 7.12 16.44
N ALA A 76 -0.68 7.93 17.41
CA ALA A 76 -1.61 8.68 18.25
C ALA A 76 -2.40 9.73 17.44
N GLY A 77 -1.74 10.44 16.53
CA GLY A 77 -2.39 11.42 15.65
C GLY A 77 -3.37 10.76 14.70
N VAL A 78 -2.99 9.63 14.10
CA VAL A 78 -3.87 8.87 13.21
C VAL A 78 -5.05 8.29 13.99
N ALA A 79 -4.83 7.79 15.20
CA ALA A 79 -5.90 7.29 16.07
C ALA A 79 -6.99 8.33 16.29
N ALA A 80 -6.62 9.61 16.42
CA ALA A 80 -7.57 10.69 16.54
C ALA A 80 -8.47 10.84 15.31
N HIS A 81 -7.93 10.60 14.10
CA HIS A 81 -8.72 10.60 12.87
C HIS A 81 -9.66 9.40 12.79
N LEU A 82 -9.25 8.25 13.29
CA LEU A 82 -10.01 7.01 13.19
C LEU A 82 -10.99 6.80 14.35
N GLY A 83 -10.81 7.53 15.44
CA GLY A 83 -11.69 7.45 16.61
C GLY A 83 -11.35 6.33 17.59
N GLU A 84 -10.19 5.68 17.45
CA GLU A 84 -9.72 4.64 18.39
C GLU A 84 -8.21 4.48 18.29
N GLU A 85 -7.61 3.92 19.34
CA GLU A 85 -6.20 3.60 19.33
C GLU A 85 -5.90 2.47 18.33
N LEU A 86 -4.69 2.49 17.79
CA LEU A 86 -4.21 1.50 16.83
C LEU A 86 -3.22 0.55 17.50
N LYS A 87 -3.23 -0.70 17.05
CA LYS A 87 -2.18 -1.67 17.37
C LYS A 87 -1.69 -2.33 16.08
N ARG A 88 -0.46 -2.81 16.13
CA ARG A 88 0.17 -3.45 14.99
C ARG A 88 -0.11 -4.95 15.04
N PRO A 89 -0.75 -5.52 14.00
CA PRO A 89 -0.90 -6.97 13.91
C PRO A 89 0.46 -7.61 13.60
N ASP A 90 0.62 -8.88 13.97
CA ASP A 90 1.83 -9.62 13.59
C ASP A 90 1.79 -10.01 12.10
N ALA A 91 2.91 -10.55 11.61
CA ALA A 91 3.05 -10.89 10.18
C ALA A 91 2.03 -11.94 9.74
N ASP A 92 1.70 -12.91 10.58
CA ASP A 92 0.71 -13.94 10.24
C ASP A 92 -0.68 -13.34 10.13
N ALA A 93 -1.05 -12.43 11.05
CA ALA A 93 -2.33 -11.73 11.00
C ALA A 93 -2.45 -10.85 9.74
N VAL A 94 -1.39 -10.13 9.38
CA VAL A 94 -1.36 -9.31 8.16
C VAL A 94 -1.56 -10.18 6.93
N ARG A 95 -0.88 -11.31 6.86
CA ARG A 95 -1.00 -12.23 5.73
C ARG A 95 -2.41 -12.83 5.65
N ALA A 96 -3.01 -13.17 6.78
CA ALA A 96 -4.37 -13.70 6.82
C ALA A 96 -5.40 -12.67 6.34
N LEU A 97 -5.23 -11.40 6.73
CA LEU A 97 -6.13 -10.32 6.34
C LEU A 97 -5.99 -9.93 4.88
N THR A 98 -4.77 -9.80 4.39
CA THR A 98 -4.49 -9.24 3.07
C THR A 98 -4.36 -10.29 1.98
N GLY A 99 -3.88 -11.48 2.32
CA GLY A 99 -3.50 -12.50 1.34
C GLY A 99 -2.09 -12.29 0.81
N TYR A 100 -1.32 -11.34 1.36
CA TYR A 100 0.03 -11.00 0.90
C TYR A 100 1.01 -10.96 2.06
N ALA A 101 2.29 -11.24 1.76
CA ALA A 101 3.36 -11.11 2.75
C ALA A 101 3.76 -9.66 2.93
N ILE A 102 4.23 -9.30 4.12
CA ILE A 102 4.81 -7.98 4.39
C ILE A 102 5.95 -7.72 3.40
N GLY A 103 6.00 -6.52 2.86
CA GLY A 103 6.94 -6.14 1.80
C GLY A 103 6.37 -6.26 0.40
N GLY A 104 5.25 -6.97 0.23
CA GLY A 104 4.56 -7.11 -1.06
C GLY A 104 3.10 -6.66 -1.03
N ILE A 105 2.62 -6.09 0.06
CA ILE A 105 1.21 -5.72 0.24
C ILE A 105 0.83 -4.59 -0.72
N PRO A 106 -0.11 -4.82 -1.66
CA PRO A 106 -0.58 -3.77 -2.55
C PRO A 106 -1.57 -2.86 -1.82
N PRO A 107 -1.89 -1.69 -2.41
CA PRO A 107 -2.86 -0.77 -1.80
C PRO A 107 -4.33 -1.19 -1.98
N PHE A 108 -4.59 -2.30 -2.65
CA PHE A 108 -5.94 -2.81 -2.92
C PHE A 108 -5.88 -4.33 -3.18
N GLY A 109 -7.05 -4.95 -3.39
CA GLY A 109 -7.11 -6.37 -3.75
C GLY A 109 -6.87 -7.32 -2.58
N HIS A 110 -7.18 -6.91 -1.36
CA HIS A 110 -6.99 -7.71 -0.15
C HIS A 110 -8.11 -8.73 0.02
N ASP A 111 -7.79 -9.86 0.66
CA ASP A 111 -8.78 -10.91 0.92
C ASP A 111 -9.88 -10.44 1.87
N THR A 112 -9.54 -9.59 2.84
CA THR A 112 -10.49 -8.94 3.74
C THR A 112 -10.59 -7.46 3.39
N PRO A 113 -11.79 -6.89 3.27
CA PRO A 113 -11.92 -5.44 3.05
C PRO A 113 -11.27 -4.65 4.18
N LEU A 114 -10.45 -3.67 3.83
CA LEU A 114 -9.75 -2.80 4.77
C LEU A 114 -10.24 -1.36 4.60
N ALA A 115 -10.54 -0.69 5.70
CA ALA A 115 -10.79 0.74 5.67
C ALA A 115 -9.47 1.44 5.32
N THR A 116 -9.43 2.18 4.22
CA THR A 116 -8.20 2.70 3.64
C THR A 116 -8.11 4.21 3.79
N TYR A 117 -6.94 4.66 4.24
CA TYR A 117 -6.61 6.08 4.41
C TYR A 117 -5.32 6.35 3.66
N ILE A 118 -5.21 7.54 3.07
CA ILE A 118 -4.04 7.93 2.28
C ILE A 118 -3.38 9.17 2.84
N ASP A 119 -2.06 9.12 2.97
CA ASP A 119 -1.22 10.24 3.33
C ASP A 119 -1.33 11.34 2.27
N GLY A 120 -1.76 12.52 2.68
CA GLY A 120 -1.90 13.66 1.77
C GLY A 120 -0.61 14.03 1.05
N ASP A 121 0.55 13.73 1.63
CA ASP A 121 1.84 14.02 1.00
C ASP A 121 2.05 13.22 -0.30
N LEU A 122 1.40 12.07 -0.45
CA LEU A 122 1.46 11.32 -1.71
C LEU A 122 0.80 12.06 -2.87
N LEU A 123 -0.19 12.89 -2.59
CA LEU A 123 -0.96 13.58 -3.62
C LEU A 123 -0.20 14.73 -4.29
N GLN A 124 0.96 15.11 -3.76
CA GLN A 124 1.79 16.16 -4.37
C GLN A 124 2.57 15.68 -5.60
N TYR A 125 2.66 14.37 -5.81
CA TYR A 125 3.42 13.79 -6.91
C TYR A 125 2.53 13.52 -8.13
N ASP A 126 3.13 13.52 -9.32
CA ASP A 126 2.42 13.12 -10.55
C ASP A 126 2.26 11.62 -10.63
N VAL A 127 3.25 10.88 -10.09
CA VAL A 127 3.26 9.43 -10.09
C VAL A 127 3.82 8.91 -8.77
N VAL A 128 3.22 7.84 -8.27
CA VAL A 128 3.69 7.10 -7.10
C VAL A 128 3.85 5.63 -7.45
N TRP A 129 4.66 4.90 -6.68
CA TRP A 129 4.94 3.49 -6.90
C TRP A 129 4.55 2.68 -5.67
N ALA A 130 3.94 1.55 -5.88
CA ALA A 130 3.46 0.68 -4.80
C ALA A 130 3.85 -0.77 -5.05
N ALA A 131 3.85 -1.58 -3.99
CA ALA A 131 4.08 -3.01 -4.09
C ALA A 131 2.94 -3.67 -4.86
N ALA A 132 3.29 -4.70 -5.62
CA ALA A 132 2.36 -5.41 -6.49
C ALA A 132 2.28 -6.90 -6.14
N GLY A 133 2.19 -7.22 -4.86
CA GLY A 133 1.88 -8.57 -4.39
C GLY A 133 3.07 -9.44 -4.02
N THR A 134 4.28 -9.07 -4.40
CA THR A 134 5.51 -9.78 -4.02
C THR A 134 6.58 -8.77 -3.61
N PRO A 135 7.63 -9.21 -2.88
CA PRO A 135 8.73 -8.31 -2.51
C PRO A 135 9.61 -7.84 -3.69
N LYS A 136 9.27 -8.22 -4.91
CA LYS A 136 10.01 -7.83 -6.12
C LYS A 136 9.13 -7.19 -7.17
N ALA A 137 7.82 -7.11 -6.94
CA ALA A 137 6.88 -6.57 -7.91
C ALA A 137 6.36 -5.19 -7.49
N VAL A 138 6.32 -4.27 -8.43
CA VAL A 138 5.85 -2.89 -8.22
C VAL A 138 4.99 -2.43 -9.40
N PHE A 139 4.18 -1.42 -9.16
CA PHE A 139 3.47 -0.72 -10.22
C PHE A 139 3.43 0.78 -9.92
N SER A 140 3.21 1.59 -10.94
CA SER A 140 3.04 3.03 -10.78
C SER A 140 1.59 3.42 -11.05
N ALA A 141 1.18 4.53 -10.45
CA ALA A 141 -0.13 5.13 -10.68
C ALA A 141 -0.10 6.61 -10.33
N ALA A 142 -1.02 7.37 -10.92
CA ALA A 142 -1.28 8.73 -10.44
C ALA A 142 -1.93 8.63 -9.06
N PRO A 143 -1.45 9.37 -8.05
CA PRO A 143 -1.96 9.21 -6.69
C PRO A 143 -3.45 9.51 -6.54
N GLY A 144 -3.99 10.47 -7.30
CA GLY A 144 -5.42 10.76 -7.29
C GLY A 144 -6.26 9.58 -7.79
N LYS A 145 -5.79 8.90 -8.84
CA LYS A 145 -6.46 7.69 -9.36
C LYS A 145 -6.38 6.54 -8.38
N LEU A 146 -5.24 6.39 -7.71
CA LEU A 146 -5.07 5.37 -6.68
C LEU A 146 -6.02 5.63 -5.50
N LYS A 147 -6.10 6.89 -5.06
CA LYS A 147 -7.03 7.31 -4.01
C LYS A 147 -8.47 6.95 -4.37
N ASP A 148 -8.90 7.27 -5.59
CA ASP A 148 -10.27 7.03 -6.05
C ASP A 148 -10.55 5.52 -6.16
N ALA A 149 -9.62 4.76 -6.72
CA ALA A 149 -9.78 3.31 -6.87
C ALA A 149 -9.90 2.58 -5.53
N THR A 150 -9.17 3.05 -4.51
CA THR A 150 -9.18 2.46 -3.16
C THR A 150 -10.25 3.06 -2.26
N GLN A 151 -10.92 4.14 -2.69
CA GLN A 151 -11.86 4.91 -1.88
C GLN A 151 -11.22 5.41 -0.58
N ALA A 152 -9.91 5.73 -0.65
CA ALA A 152 -9.14 6.15 0.51
C ALA A 152 -9.55 7.55 0.97
N ILE A 153 -9.56 7.73 2.29
CA ILE A 153 -9.77 9.04 2.92
C ILE A 153 -8.40 9.69 3.14
N VAL A 154 -8.27 10.95 2.71
CA VAL A 154 -7.01 11.69 2.88
C VAL A 154 -6.85 12.12 4.34
N ILE A 155 -5.72 11.79 4.93
CA ILE A 155 -5.36 12.21 6.29
C ILE A 155 -3.91 12.67 6.35
N ASP A 156 -3.55 13.37 7.43
CA ASP A 156 -2.17 13.63 7.79
C ASP A 156 -1.70 12.49 8.71
N VAL A 157 -0.64 11.80 8.32
CA VAL A 157 -0.11 10.65 9.09
C VAL A 157 1.05 11.03 10.02
N LYS A 158 1.51 12.28 9.92
CA LYS A 158 2.67 12.77 10.69
C LYS A 158 2.31 13.26 12.08
#